data_768976edf0b5fd456d4f933f4b7dbf75
#
_entry.id   768976edf0b5fd456d4f933f4b7dbf75
#
_cell.length_a   1.000
_cell.length_b   1.000
_cell.length_c   1.000
_cell.angle_alpha   90.00
_cell.angle_beta   90.00
_cell.angle_gamma   90.00
#
_symmetry.space_group_name_H-M   'P 1'
#
loop_
_entity.id
_entity.type
_entity.pdbx_description
1 polymer ?
#
loop_
_entity_poly.entity_id
_entity_poly.type
_entity_poly.pdbx_seq_one_letter_code
_entity_poly.pdbx_strand_id
1 'polypeptide(L)'
;MRYPKVICLIGTNGTGKSTIQKSFFKFRERNLVIPANLYDSAFDELEYISSQEEIRTFKGTKKIVIEEEENFIELIDYRNGLQNCSLFLDDFRNYIPATGPKLKQPIRKLFSDRRHRGIDIYLSTHSPRQIHPDIFSYNPIIFLFKTTEAFPDSLAQKIPNLEKLRLAQRRVNLLSKKNPFYFEIIKE
;
A
#
# COMPACT_ATOMS: atom_id res chain seq x y z
N MET A 1 1.59 22.18 -6.07
CA MET A 1 2.24 20.84 -6.15
C MET A 1 1.67 19.94 -5.05
N ARG A 2 1.16 18.75 -5.37
CA ARG A 2 0.61 17.81 -4.36
C ARG A 2 1.75 17.05 -3.68
N TYR A 3 1.77 17.02 -2.35
CA TYR A 3 2.76 16.24 -1.60
C TYR A 3 2.48 14.74 -1.74
N PRO A 4 3.49 13.93 -2.10
CA PRO A 4 3.40 12.47 -2.14
C PRO A 4 3.00 11.88 -0.78
N LYS A 5 2.09 10.90 -0.82
CA LYS A 5 1.47 10.31 0.37
C LYS A 5 1.82 8.84 0.52
N VAL A 6 1.66 8.35 1.74
CA VAL A 6 1.56 6.92 2.04
C VAL A 6 0.11 6.64 2.40
N ILE A 7 -0.49 5.64 1.78
CA ILE A 7 -1.88 5.25 2.00
C ILE A 7 -1.92 3.75 2.25
N CYS A 8 -2.53 3.36 3.36
CA CYS A 8 -2.72 1.96 3.74
C CYS A 8 -4.19 1.59 3.63
N LEU A 9 -4.52 0.57 2.83
CA LEU A 9 -5.84 -0.03 2.74
C LEU A 9 -5.82 -1.35 3.52
N ILE A 10 -6.52 -1.40 4.64
CA ILE A 10 -6.48 -2.54 5.58
C ILE A 10 -7.86 -3.18 5.66
N GLY A 11 -7.98 -4.46 5.37
CA GLY A 11 -9.23 -5.20 5.51
C GLY A 11 -9.24 -6.54 4.81
N THR A 12 -10.15 -7.43 5.20
CA THR A 12 -10.28 -8.78 4.65
C THR A 12 -10.64 -8.78 3.16
N ASN A 13 -10.56 -9.94 2.52
CA ASN A 13 -10.97 -10.10 1.12
C ASN A 13 -12.44 -9.72 0.92
N GLY A 14 -12.78 -9.22 -0.28
CA GLY A 14 -14.15 -8.87 -0.64
C GLY A 14 -14.70 -7.60 0.00
N THR A 15 -13.87 -6.79 0.68
CA THR A 15 -14.32 -5.55 1.34
C THR A 15 -14.22 -4.30 0.45
N GLY A 16 -13.80 -4.44 -0.82
CA GLY A 16 -13.75 -3.34 -1.77
C GLY A 16 -12.41 -2.59 -1.83
N LYS A 17 -11.33 -3.12 -1.21
CA LYS A 17 -9.98 -2.49 -1.25
C LYS A 17 -9.52 -2.19 -2.67
N SER A 18 -9.52 -3.19 -3.57
CA SER A 18 -9.06 -3.02 -4.96
C SER A 18 -9.93 -2.02 -5.74
N THR A 19 -11.23 -1.95 -5.46
CA THR A 19 -12.12 -0.93 -6.05
C THR A 19 -11.72 0.48 -5.62
N ILE A 20 -11.44 0.69 -4.34
CA ILE A 20 -10.94 1.97 -3.82
C ILE A 20 -9.54 2.26 -4.39
N GLN A 21 -8.68 1.26 -4.48
CA GLN A 21 -7.34 1.37 -5.07
C GLN A 21 -7.39 1.89 -6.51
N LYS A 22 -8.25 1.30 -7.35
CA LYS A 22 -8.48 1.75 -8.73
C LYS A 22 -8.97 3.19 -8.81
N SER A 23 -9.78 3.65 -7.85
CA SER A 23 -10.25 5.04 -7.83
C SER A 23 -9.12 6.08 -7.67
N PHE A 24 -7.94 5.65 -7.22
CA PHE A 24 -6.76 6.52 -7.10
C PHE A 24 -5.96 6.66 -8.37
N PHE A 25 -6.15 5.82 -9.40
CA PHE A 25 -5.40 5.88 -10.66
C PHE A 25 -5.51 7.25 -11.35
N LYS A 26 -6.63 7.93 -11.17
CA LYS A 26 -6.86 9.28 -11.73
C LYS A 26 -6.00 10.40 -11.13
N PHE A 27 -5.27 10.14 -10.04
CA PHE A 27 -4.50 11.19 -9.36
C PHE A 27 -3.08 11.40 -9.88
N ARG A 28 -2.59 10.47 -10.68
CA ARG A 28 -1.30 10.53 -11.36
C ARG A 28 -1.43 10.03 -12.79
N GLU A 29 -0.62 10.56 -13.68
CA GLU A 29 -0.55 10.06 -15.06
C GLU A 29 0.13 8.69 -15.16
N ARG A 30 1.01 8.38 -14.21
CA ARG A 30 1.78 7.15 -14.16
C ARG A 30 1.41 6.37 -12.90
N ASN A 31 0.88 5.18 -13.07
CA ASN A 31 0.53 4.30 -11.96
C ASN A 31 1.13 2.92 -12.20
N LEU A 32 1.96 2.46 -11.29
CA LEU A 32 2.53 1.12 -11.32
C LEU A 32 1.85 0.27 -10.25
N VAL A 33 1.23 -0.82 -10.69
CA VAL A 33 0.55 -1.79 -9.83
C VAL A 33 1.41 -3.03 -9.72
N ILE A 34 1.68 -3.47 -8.50
CA ILE A 34 2.26 -4.77 -8.19
C ILE A 34 1.14 -5.59 -7.54
N PRO A 35 0.47 -6.48 -8.31
CA PRO A 35 -0.60 -7.31 -7.78
C PRO A 35 -0.06 -8.34 -6.80
N ALA A 36 -0.93 -8.91 -5.97
CA ALA A 36 -0.58 -9.94 -4.99
C ALA A 36 0.04 -11.19 -5.62
N ASN A 37 -0.41 -11.52 -6.82
CA ASN A 37 0.11 -12.62 -7.64
C ASN A 37 -0.30 -12.44 -9.11
N LEU A 38 0.21 -13.33 -9.98
CA LEU A 38 -0.06 -13.30 -11.42
C LEU A 38 -1.56 -13.44 -11.76
N TYR A 39 -2.30 -14.17 -10.93
CA TYR A 39 -3.71 -14.52 -11.16
C TYR A 39 -4.69 -13.59 -10.44
N ASP A 40 -4.24 -12.44 -9.98
CA ASP A 40 -5.11 -11.46 -9.32
C ASP A 40 -6.03 -10.79 -10.33
N SER A 41 -7.26 -11.31 -10.43
CA SER A 41 -8.28 -10.85 -11.37
C SER A 41 -8.68 -9.37 -11.16
N ALA A 42 -8.36 -8.79 -10.01
CA ALA A 42 -8.66 -7.38 -9.76
C ALA A 42 -7.93 -6.43 -10.72
N PHE A 43 -6.83 -6.87 -11.34
CA PHE A 43 -5.98 -6.05 -12.20
C PHE A 43 -5.71 -6.70 -13.57
N ASP A 44 -6.57 -7.62 -14.01
CA ASP A 44 -6.38 -8.34 -15.28
C ASP A 44 -6.39 -7.42 -16.50
N GLU A 45 -7.18 -6.35 -16.46
CA GLU A 45 -7.27 -5.38 -17.55
C GLU A 45 -6.02 -4.53 -17.76
N LEU A 46 -5.06 -4.56 -16.81
CA LEU A 46 -3.86 -3.73 -16.91
C LEU A 46 -2.80 -4.40 -17.77
N GLU A 47 -2.20 -3.61 -18.65
CA GLU A 47 -1.07 -4.02 -19.44
C GLU A 47 0.19 -4.21 -18.58
N TYR A 48 1.01 -5.20 -18.96
CA TYR A 48 2.28 -5.48 -18.28
C TYR A 48 3.39 -4.52 -18.71
N ILE A 49 4.27 -4.18 -17.77
CA ILE A 49 5.60 -3.65 -18.07
C ILE A 49 6.51 -4.85 -18.38
N SER A 50 7.10 -4.83 -19.56
CA SER A 50 7.91 -5.92 -20.11
C SER A 50 9.42 -5.75 -19.92
N SER A 51 9.88 -4.52 -19.60
CA SER A 51 11.30 -4.23 -19.46
C SER A 51 11.59 -3.15 -18.41
N GLN A 52 12.83 -3.13 -17.90
CA GLN A 52 13.29 -2.06 -17.01
C GLN A 52 13.30 -0.67 -17.67
N GLU A 53 13.55 -0.60 -18.97
CA GLU A 53 13.54 0.66 -19.72
C GLU A 53 12.14 1.25 -19.75
N GLU A 54 11.12 0.42 -19.88
CA GLU A 54 9.72 0.83 -19.85
C GLU A 54 9.34 1.45 -18.51
N ILE A 55 9.93 1.01 -17.37
CA ILE A 55 9.70 1.60 -16.05
C ILE A 55 9.97 3.10 -16.01
N ARG A 56 10.91 3.58 -16.81
CA ARG A 56 11.26 5.00 -16.87
C ARG A 56 10.26 5.84 -17.63
N THR A 57 9.61 5.25 -18.62
CA THR A 57 8.88 5.98 -19.67
C THR A 57 7.40 5.66 -19.77
N PHE A 58 6.90 4.58 -19.09
CA PHE A 58 5.50 4.18 -19.20
C PHE A 58 4.55 5.32 -18.88
N LYS A 59 3.39 5.30 -19.51
CA LYS A 59 2.26 6.21 -19.26
C LYS A 59 1.03 5.39 -18.86
N GLY A 60 0.07 6.05 -18.23
CA GLY A 60 -1.16 5.41 -17.80
C GLY A 60 -0.93 4.49 -16.59
N THR A 61 -1.78 3.48 -16.49
CA THR A 61 -1.71 2.48 -15.42
C THR A 61 -1.23 1.17 -16.00
N LYS A 62 -0.13 0.68 -15.47
CA LYS A 62 0.51 -0.57 -15.88
C LYS A 62 0.72 -1.47 -14.67
N LYS A 63 0.89 -2.79 -14.90
CA LYS A 63 1.24 -3.73 -13.84
C LYS A 63 2.59 -4.40 -14.10
N ILE A 64 3.24 -4.80 -13.03
CA ILE A 64 4.42 -5.67 -13.03
C ILE A 64 4.25 -6.74 -11.97
N VAL A 65 4.51 -8.00 -12.29
CA VAL A 65 4.48 -9.08 -11.31
C VAL A 65 5.87 -9.24 -10.73
N ILE A 66 5.95 -9.32 -9.42
CA ILE A 66 7.18 -9.50 -8.66
C ILE A 66 6.96 -10.68 -7.74
N GLU A 67 7.81 -11.69 -7.84
CA GLU A 67 7.71 -12.90 -7.05
C GLU A 67 8.67 -12.89 -5.85
N GLU A 68 9.78 -12.16 -5.96
CA GLU A 68 10.84 -12.14 -4.96
C GLU A 68 11.13 -10.72 -4.45
N GLU A 69 11.56 -10.64 -3.19
CA GLU A 69 11.90 -9.37 -2.54
C GLU A 69 13.07 -8.66 -3.24
N GLU A 70 14.04 -9.41 -3.74
CA GLU A 70 15.20 -8.89 -4.46
C GLU A 70 14.79 -8.13 -5.71
N ASN A 71 13.84 -8.66 -6.49
CA ASN A 71 13.29 -8.02 -7.68
C ASN A 71 12.51 -6.73 -7.31
N PHE A 72 11.82 -6.74 -6.15
CA PHE A 72 11.19 -5.53 -5.64
C PHE A 72 12.23 -4.47 -5.25
N ILE A 73 13.30 -4.87 -4.57
CA ILE A 73 14.39 -3.96 -4.18
C ILE A 73 15.05 -3.36 -5.43
N GLU A 74 15.27 -4.14 -6.47
CA GLU A 74 15.81 -3.66 -7.75
C GLU A 74 14.85 -2.66 -8.41
N LEU A 75 13.55 -2.96 -8.48
CA LEU A 75 12.55 -2.07 -9.04
C LEU A 75 12.53 -0.70 -8.38
N ILE A 76 12.60 -0.67 -7.04
CA ILE A 76 12.52 0.59 -6.28
C ILE A 76 13.83 1.36 -6.21
N ASP A 77 14.94 0.80 -6.69
CA ASP A 77 16.20 1.54 -6.77
C ASP A 77 15.99 2.80 -7.62
N TYR A 78 16.39 3.96 -7.09
CA TYR A 78 16.17 5.24 -7.76
C TYR A 78 16.87 5.31 -9.13
N ARG A 79 17.94 4.55 -9.33
CA ARG A 79 18.69 4.46 -10.60
C ARG A 79 17.83 3.88 -11.72
N ASN A 80 16.85 3.05 -11.39
CA ASN A 80 15.93 2.44 -12.35
C ASN A 80 14.81 3.39 -12.79
N GLY A 81 14.77 4.64 -12.28
CA GLY A 81 13.95 5.70 -12.82
C GLY A 81 12.50 5.72 -12.38
N LEU A 82 12.11 4.93 -11.38
CA LEU A 82 10.76 5.01 -10.81
C LEU A 82 10.59 6.33 -10.06
N GLN A 83 9.89 7.28 -10.69
CA GLN A 83 9.62 8.61 -10.14
C GLN A 83 8.36 9.22 -10.77
N ASN A 84 7.80 10.25 -10.13
CA ASN A 84 6.60 10.95 -10.56
C ASN A 84 5.43 10.01 -10.88
N CYS A 85 5.16 9.06 -10.01
CA CYS A 85 4.15 8.03 -10.21
C CYS A 85 3.42 7.68 -8.90
N SER A 86 2.34 6.90 -9.03
CA SER A 86 1.78 6.14 -7.92
C SER A 86 2.31 4.72 -7.97
N LEU A 87 2.71 4.17 -6.82
CA LEU A 87 3.11 2.79 -6.65
C LEU A 87 2.06 2.08 -5.78
N PHE A 88 1.39 1.10 -6.36
CA PHE A 88 0.36 0.30 -5.69
C PHE A 88 0.92 -1.09 -5.40
N LEU A 89 1.00 -1.43 -4.12
CA LEU A 89 1.47 -2.72 -3.64
C LEU A 89 0.28 -3.48 -3.06
N ASP A 90 -0.25 -4.44 -3.81
CA ASP A 90 -1.33 -5.28 -3.33
C ASP A 90 -0.75 -6.48 -2.58
N ASP A 91 -1.31 -6.79 -1.42
CA ASP A 91 -0.80 -7.77 -0.45
C ASP A 91 0.74 -7.69 -0.27
N PHE A 92 1.22 -6.52 0.05
CA PHE A 92 2.65 -6.15 0.04
C PHE A 92 3.56 -6.95 0.98
N ARG A 93 3.01 -7.84 1.82
CA ARG A 93 3.79 -8.70 2.73
C ARG A 93 4.82 -9.59 2.01
N ASN A 94 4.61 -9.87 0.74
CA ASN A 94 5.55 -10.65 -0.06
C ASN A 94 6.88 -9.93 -0.29
N TYR A 95 6.87 -8.60 -0.25
CA TYR A 95 8.05 -7.75 -0.50
C TYR A 95 8.49 -6.98 0.74
N ILE A 96 7.57 -6.70 1.67
CA ILE A 96 7.83 -5.93 2.88
C ILE A 96 7.39 -6.77 4.07
N PRO A 97 8.33 -7.46 4.75
CA PRO A 97 7.99 -8.32 5.86
C PRO A 97 7.33 -7.51 7.00
N ALA A 98 6.32 -8.11 7.62
CA ALA A 98 5.61 -7.50 8.75
C ALA A 98 6.45 -7.47 10.04
N THR A 99 7.45 -8.34 10.14
CA THR A 99 8.28 -8.56 11.33
C THR A 99 9.73 -8.22 11.06
N GLY A 100 10.44 -7.88 12.13
CA GLY A 100 11.85 -7.52 12.06
C GLY A 100 12.13 -6.25 12.86
N PRO A 101 13.39 -5.97 13.20
CA PRO A 101 13.75 -4.81 14.01
C PRO A 101 13.57 -3.50 13.24
N LYS A 102 13.79 -3.53 11.93
CA LYS A 102 13.64 -2.38 11.01
C LYS A 102 13.38 -2.86 9.59
N LEU A 103 12.69 -2.05 8.81
CA LEU A 103 12.59 -2.26 7.36
C LEU A 103 14.00 -2.28 6.73
N LYS A 104 14.20 -3.09 5.70
CA LYS A 104 15.45 -3.09 4.91
C LYS A 104 15.74 -1.69 4.37
N GLN A 105 17.01 -1.34 4.28
CA GLN A 105 17.43 0.02 3.91
C GLN A 105 16.85 0.52 2.58
N PRO A 106 16.81 -0.25 1.48
CA PRO A 106 16.22 0.22 0.22
C PRO A 106 14.74 0.57 0.37
N ILE A 107 13.98 -0.24 1.11
CA ILE A 107 12.55 0.00 1.37
C ILE A 107 12.37 1.26 2.21
N ARG A 108 13.12 1.42 3.29
CA ARG A 108 13.09 2.67 4.08
C ARG A 108 13.39 3.89 3.23
N LYS A 109 14.38 3.78 2.33
CA LYS A 109 14.76 4.84 1.42
C LYS A 109 13.62 5.20 0.46
N LEU A 110 12.89 4.22 -0.07
CA LEU A 110 11.70 4.48 -0.87
C LEU A 110 10.69 5.38 -0.12
N PHE A 111 10.38 5.03 1.13
CA PHE A 111 9.42 5.79 1.94
C PHE A 111 9.94 7.18 2.32
N SER A 112 11.20 7.31 2.70
CA SER A 112 11.81 8.62 3.05
C SER A 112 11.92 9.53 1.85
N ASP A 113 12.40 9.02 0.72
CA ASP A 113 12.70 9.80 -0.47
C ASP A 113 11.47 10.01 -1.39
N ARG A 114 10.30 9.41 -1.04
CA ARG A 114 9.09 9.51 -1.85
C ARG A 114 8.72 10.92 -2.27
N ARG A 115 8.98 11.91 -1.39
CA ARG A 115 8.68 13.32 -1.67
C ARG A 115 9.57 13.87 -2.76
N HIS A 116 10.86 13.59 -2.71
CA HIS A 116 11.84 14.01 -3.71
C HIS A 116 11.62 13.28 -5.05
N ARG A 117 11.23 12.01 -4.97
CA ARG A 117 10.94 11.19 -6.15
C ARG A 117 9.54 11.42 -6.73
N GLY A 118 8.67 12.16 -6.04
CA GLY A 118 7.29 12.37 -6.47
C GLY A 118 6.43 11.10 -6.45
N ILE A 119 6.68 10.14 -5.52
CA ILE A 119 5.99 8.85 -5.49
C ILE A 119 4.91 8.84 -4.41
N ASP A 120 3.64 8.61 -4.81
CA ASP A 120 2.59 8.19 -3.88
C ASP A 120 2.68 6.67 -3.68
N ILE A 121 2.63 6.20 -2.43
CA ILE A 121 2.73 4.77 -2.10
C ILE A 121 1.39 4.30 -1.53
N TYR A 122 0.80 3.31 -2.16
CA TYR A 122 -0.45 2.68 -1.76
C TYR A 122 -0.17 1.23 -1.37
N LEU A 123 -0.50 0.88 -0.13
CA LEU A 123 -0.28 -0.43 0.46
C LEU A 123 -1.62 -1.07 0.73
N SER A 124 -1.89 -2.25 0.20
CA SER A 124 -3.07 -3.03 0.51
C SER A 124 -2.70 -4.28 1.31
N THR A 125 -3.48 -4.59 2.33
CA THR A 125 -3.26 -5.77 3.17
C THR A 125 -4.56 -6.27 3.80
N HIS A 126 -4.56 -7.52 4.26
CA HIS A 126 -5.73 -8.15 4.87
C HIS A 126 -5.83 -7.88 6.37
N SER A 127 -4.73 -7.56 7.04
CA SER A 127 -4.66 -7.43 8.48
C SER A 127 -3.70 -6.33 8.92
N PRO A 128 -4.03 -5.61 10.02
CA PRO A 128 -3.10 -4.68 10.65
C PRO A 128 -1.77 -5.31 11.08
N ARG A 129 -1.77 -6.62 11.37
CA ARG A 129 -0.59 -7.37 11.81
C ARG A 129 0.41 -7.62 10.68
N GLN A 130 -0.03 -7.45 9.42
CA GLN A 130 0.81 -7.62 8.24
C GLN A 130 1.57 -6.35 7.86
N ILE A 131 1.39 -5.26 8.61
CA ILE A 131 2.08 -3.99 8.36
C ILE A 131 3.29 -3.88 9.28
N HIS A 132 4.47 -3.68 8.69
CA HIS A 132 5.67 -3.42 9.47
C HIS A 132 5.49 -2.11 10.28
N PRO A 133 5.81 -2.07 11.59
CA PRO A 133 5.58 -0.90 12.44
C PRO A 133 6.23 0.39 11.92
N ASP A 134 7.38 0.30 11.27
CA ASP A 134 8.07 1.48 10.71
C ASP A 134 7.25 2.23 9.65
N ILE A 135 6.28 1.58 8.99
CA ILE A 135 5.42 2.23 7.98
C ILE A 135 4.56 3.31 8.63
N PHE A 136 4.12 3.11 9.87
CA PHE A 136 3.33 4.10 10.60
C PHE A 136 4.13 5.37 10.92
N SER A 137 5.47 5.29 11.01
CA SER A 137 6.32 6.48 11.18
C SER A 137 6.32 7.45 9.99
N TYR A 138 5.75 7.05 8.86
CA TYR A 138 5.57 7.91 7.69
C TYR A 138 4.19 8.58 7.62
N ASN A 139 3.41 8.53 8.71
CA ASN A 139 2.06 9.10 8.85
C ASN A 139 1.13 8.70 7.70
N PRO A 140 0.83 7.42 7.54
CA PRO A 140 -0.03 6.97 6.46
C PRO A 140 -1.48 7.43 6.67
N ILE A 141 -2.17 7.70 5.57
CA ILE A 141 -3.63 7.78 5.58
C ILE A 141 -4.16 6.35 5.55
N ILE A 142 -4.94 5.96 6.55
CA ILE A 142 -5.46 4.60 6.68
C ILE A 142 -6.90 4.56 6.17
N PHE A 143 -7.16 3.72 5.18
CA PHE A 143 -8.49 3.29 4.77
C PHE A 143 -8.76 1.96 5.46
N LEU A 144 -9.56 2.00 6.51
CA LEU A 144 -9.84 0.85 7.34
C LEU A 144 -11.18 0.23 6.95
N PHE A 145 -11.13 -0.95 6.37
CA PHE A 145 -12.25 -1.80 6.06
C PHE A 145 -12.45 -2.85 7.16
N LYS A 146 -13.48 -3.69 7.02
CA LYS A 146 -13.71 -4.81 7.92
C LYS A 146 -12.46 -5.69 8.01
N THR A 147 -12.03 -5.99 9.23
CA THR A 147 -10.90 -6.88 9.52
C THR A 147 -11.15 -7.69 10.78
N THR A 148 -10.72 -8.95 10.80
CA THR A 148 -10.92 -9.87 11.92
C THR A 148 -9.84 -9.71 12.98
N GLU A 149 -8.65 -9.27 12.61
CA GLU A 149 -7.52 -9.14 13.52
C GLU A 149 -7.41 -7.72 14.07
N ALA A 150 -7.23 -7.61 15.37
CA ALA A 150 -7.03 -6.32 16.02
C ALA A 150 -5.62 -5.75 15.77
N PHE A 151 -5.52 -4.42 15.82
CA PHE A 151 -4.22 -3.75 15.86
C PHE A 151 -3.42 -4.23 17.07
N PRO A 152 -2.20 -4.77 16.90
CA PRO A 152 -1.41 -5.31 18.01
C PRO A 152 -0.86 -4.21 18.91
N ASP A 153 -0.65 -4.53 20.19
CA ASP A 153 -0.11 -3.59 21.18
C ASP A 153 1.30 -3.11 20.83
N SER A 154 2.07 -3.93 20.13
CA SER A 154 3.41 -3.56 19.64
C SER A 154 3.44 -2.30 18.77
N LEU A 155 2.31 -1.89 18.21
CA LEU A 155 2.19 -0.66 17.44
C LEU A 155 2.06 0.61 18.29
N ALA A 156 1.83 0.49 19.61
CA ALA A 156 1.61 1.64 20.50
C ALA A 156 2.80 2.63 20.51
N GLN A 157 4.02 2.15 20.29
CA GLN A 157 5.21 3.00 20.20
C GLN A 157 5.30 3.80 18.89
N LYS A 158 4.58 3.37 17.85
CA LYS A 158 4.63 3.97 16.50
C LYS A 158 3.35 4.70 16.12
N ILE A 159 2.27 4.42 16.81
CA ILE A 159 0.95 5.02 16.57
C ILE A 159 0.50 5.74 17.85
N PRO A 160 0.59 7.08 17.90
CA PRO A 160 0.23 7.85 19.11
C PRO A 160 -1.19 7.60 19.59
N ASN A 161 -2.13 7.38 18.68
CA ASN A 161 -3.54 7.15 18.97
C ASN A 161 -4.03 5.75 18.60
N LEU A 162 -3.32 4.70 19.04
CA LEU A 162 -3.69 3.30 18.75
C LEU A 162 -5.12 2.97 19.18
N GLU A 163 -5.59 3.50 20.31
CA GLU A 163 -6.97 3.30 20.77
C GLU A 163 -8.01 3.92 19.83
N LYS A 164 -7.71 5.07 19.22
CA LYS A 164 -8.58 5.66 18.18
C LYS A 164 -8.74 4.72 16.98
N LEU A 165 -7.65 4.07 16.55
CA LEU A 165 -7.70 3.07 15.47
C LEU A 165 -8.52 1.85 15.87
N ARG A 166 -8.37 1.36 17.08
CA ARG A 166 -9.15 0.22 17.61
C ARG A 166 -10.64 0.54 17.72
N LEU A 167 -10.98 1.73 18.16
CA LEU A 167 -12.38 2.20 18.19
C LEU A 167 -12.95 2.31 16.77
N ALA A 168 -12.21 2.86 15.82
CA ALA A 168 -12.61 2.92 14.42
C ALA A 168 -12.82 1.49 13.86
N GLN A 169 -11.93 0.56 14.18
CA GLN A 169 -12.05 -0.85 13.76
C GLN A 169 -13.34 -1.50 14.28
N ARG A 170 -13.68 -1.27 15.57
CA ARG A 170 -14.93 -1.79 16.15
C ARG A 170 -16.15 -1.23 15.41
N ARG A 171 -16.16 0.09 15.10
CA ARG A 171 -17.25 0.72 14.33
C ARG A 171 -17.35 0.15 12.92
N VAL A 172 -16.23 0.06 12.20
CA VAL A 172 -16.19 -0.50 10.85
C VAL A 172 -16.71 -1.93 10.85
N ASN A 173 -16.25 -2.78 11.79
CA ASN A 173 -16.70 -4.17 11.90
C ASN A 173 -18.19 -4.29 12.23
N LEU A 174 -18.74 -3.35 13.00
CA LEU A 174 -20.17 -3.30 13.30
C LEU A 174 -20.99 -2.89 12.07
N LEU A 175 -20.60 -1.79 11.41
CA LEU A 175 -21.35 -1.21 10.29
C LEU A 175 -21.21 -2.05 9.02
N SER A 176 -20.11 -2.76 8.84
CA SER A 176 -19.92 -3.69 7.72
C SER A 176 -20.87 -4.91 7.76
N LYS A 177 -21.54 -5.19 8.88
CA LYS A 177 -22.65 -6.17 8.92
C LYS A 177 -23.84 -5.75 8.07
N LYS A 178 -24.06 -4.45 7.92
CA LYS A 178 -25.16 -3.87 7.09
C LYS A 178 -24.68 -3.49 5.69
N ASN A 179 -23.44 -2.99 5.58
CA ASN A 179 -22.81 -2.63 4.31
C ASN A 179 -21.39 -3.23 4.25
N PRO A 180 -21.17 -4.35 3.55
CA PRO A 180 -19.89 -5.04 3.52
C PRO A 180 -18.73 -4.20 2.97
N PHE A 181 -19.05 -3.12 2.24
CA PHE A 181 -18.07 -2.18 1.67
C PHE A 181 -17.85 -0.92 2.54
N TYR A 182 -18.40 -0.90 3.76
CA TYR A 182 -18.18 0.23 4.67
C TYR A 182 -16.72 0.31 5.09
N PHE A 183 -16.17 1.52 5.08
CA PHE A 183 -14.82 1.81 5.57
C PHE A 183 -14.74 3.18 6.22
N GLU A 184 -13.72 3.40 7.03
CA GLU A 184 -13.40 4.71 7.60
C GLU A 184 -12.01 5.17 7.12
N ILE A 185 -11.87 6.48 6.94
CA ILE A 185 -10.59 7.12 6.60
C ILE A 185 -10.04 7.77 7.87
N ILE A 186 -8.86 7.32 8.27
CA ILE A 186 -8.18 7.81 9.47
C ILE A 186 -6.91 8.53 9.02
N LYS A 187 -6.79 9.78 9.49
CA LYS A 187 -5.61 10.62 9.30
C LYS A 187 -5.10 10.99 10.68
N GLU A 188 -3.81 10.91 10.88
CA GLU A 188 -3.12 11.45 12.04
C GLU A 188 -2.56 12.84 11.75
#